data_a5484b691f9f214ae95c529acd7b5403
#
_entry.id   a5484b691f9f214ae95c529acd7b5403
#
_cell.length_a   1.000
_cell.length_b   1.000
_cell.length_c   1.000
_cell.angle_alpha   90.00
_cell.angle_beta   90.00
_cell.angle_gamma   90.00
#
_symmetry.space_group_name_H-M   'P 1'
#
loop_
_entity.id
_entity.type
_entity.pdbx_description
1 polymer ?
#
loop_
_entity_poly.entity_id
_entity_poly.type
_entity_poly.pdbx_seq_one_letter_code
_entity_poly.pdbx_strand_id
1 'polypeptide(L)'
;LGDVYKRQPQIIMTVGAMGGHMGKSGHAVGGAYKTFAGNCGATLAFPGEDGLPKIKNPVSEYISAPLLWQSILDGEFNTTGAAYSNKFNAKDIKQADIKMITFEANSKFQTTPNMLTGIDALRKLDLVVRSSHFFDANAQYADIVLPVTSEWERVGGFPGHQRSRETLIVYTQVTKPLYEAKTDQEIGRLLADKLGIDAGEIWPVSEKQQFMNQILGARVLDEKGEEQILVTVTDDDLKQWECDGQAQEGKVDLEKFLSDGCYTVQRSDGDGYGYIGYSDYISDPEKNPRPSASGKFEIYCQYKSDMLNSMGYSPEGTFKPYPTHIAAPEGREGMEGEYPFIVYNPHYLRRAHQIGDNMPWLRETWPNPVFLNTSDAAAKGIKTGDTVKVFNAHGAVLRTASVSDILMPGCVGLPHGAWLDYDEDNKIDRAGADNVLCGGVTSGMGTSGYNLSLIHI
;
A
#
# COMPACT_ATOMS: atom_id res chain seq x y z
N LEU A 1 -15.37 0.27 -8.25
CA LEU A 1 -16.44 1.11 -8.74
C LEU A 1 -16.59 2.35 -7.85
N GLY A 2 -16.56 3.55 -8.41
CA GLY A 2 -16.73 4.79 -7.67
C GLY A 2 -15.58 5.21 -6.76
N ASP A 3 -14.46 4.50 -6.78
CA ASP A 3 -13.32 4.79 -5.91
C ASP A 3 -12.42 5.94 -6.45
N VAL A 4 -12.56 6.26 -7.72
CA VAL A 4 -11.74 7.29 -8.39
C VAL A 4 -11.78 8.63 -7.62
N TYR A 5 -12.94 9.03 -7.12
CA TYR A 5 -13.10 10.29 -6.38
C TYR A 5 -13.24 10.09 -4.86
N LYS A 6 -12.99 8.88 -4.34
CA LYS A 6 -13.01 8.58 -2.89
C LYS A 6 -14.30 8.98 -2.16
N ARG A 7 -15.46 8.90 -2.83
CA ARG A 7 -16.76 9.26 -2.26
C ARG A 7 -17.45 8.11 -1.54
N GLN A 8 -17.19 6.88 -1.95
CA GLN A 8 -17.78 5.68 -1.38
C GLN A 8 -17.53 5.54 0.14
N PRO A 9 -16.29 5.70 0.66
CA PRO A 9 -16.07 5.70 2.11
C PRO A 9 -16.88 6.77 2.83
N GLN A 10 -17.05 7.96 2.25
CA GLN A 10 -17.85 9.03 2.82
C GLN A 10 -19.33 8.65 2.92
N ILE A 11 -19.88 7.98 1.90
CA ILE A 11 -21.28 7.49 1.92
C ILE A 11 -21.46 6.43 3.01
N ILE A 12 -20.55 5.45 3.08
CA ILE A 12 -20.59 4.37 4.08
C ILE A 12 -20.53 4.96 5.49
N MET A 13 -19.62 5.90 5.74
CA MET A 13 -19.51 6.58 7.03
C MET A 13 -20.78 7.36 7.37
N THR A 14 -21.37 8.05 6.40
CA THR A 14 -22.61 8.80 6.59
C THR A 14 -23.75 7.87 6.97
N VAL A 15 -23.94 6.77 6.23
CA VAL A 15 -25.00 5.78 6.52
C VAL A 15 -24.79 5.14 7.90
N GLY A 16 -23.54 4.78 8.23
CA GLY A 16 -23.22 4.23 9.54
C GLY A 16 -23.51 5.21 10.69
N ALA A 17 -23.17 6.48 10.52
CA ALA A 17 -23.47 7.53 11.51
C ALA A 17 -24.99 7.76 11.65
N MET A 18 -25.72 7.87 10.53
CA MET A 18 -27.18 8.02 10.53
C MET A 18 -27.89 6.80 11.12
N GLY A 19 -27.36 5.61 10.92
CA GLY A 19 -27.84 4.36 11.53
C GLY A 19 -27.56 4.23 13.03
N GLY A 20 -26.87 5.21 13.62
CA GLY A 20 -26.54 5.21 15.05
C GLY A 20 -25.48 4.17 15.44
N HIS A 21 -24.56 3.85 14.51
CA HIS A 21 -23.47 2.89 14.76
C HIS A 21 -22.22 3.53 15.33
N MET A 22 -22.20 4.84 15.55
CA MET A 22 -21.07 5.56 16.16
C MET A 22 -21.07 5.42 17.68
N GLY A 23 -19.92 5.18 18.28
CA GLY A 23 -19.74 5.12 19.73
C GLY A 23 -20.34 3.91 20.43
N LYS A 24 -20.62 2.84 19.71
CA LYS A 24 -21.17 1.60 20.27
C LYS A 24 -20.23 0.42 20.14
N SER A 25 -20.16 -0.41 21.17
CA SER A 25 -19.36 -1.63 21.18
C SER A 25 -19.77 -2.57 20.04
N GLY A 26 -18.78 -3.14 19.32
CA GLY A 26 -19.00 -4.06 18.21
C GLY A 26 -19.53 -3.40 16.93
N HIS A 27 -19.72 -2.09 16.91
CA HIS A 27 -20.18 -1.35 15.74
C HIS A 27 -19.03 -0.64 15.03
N ALA A 28 -19.13 -0.53 13.70
CA ALA A 28 -18.18 0.22 12.89
C ALA A 28 -18.88 1.29 12.06
N VAL A 29 -18.25 2.43 11.91
CA VAL A 29 -18.68 3.53 11.04
C VAL A 29 -17.59 3.74 10.00
N GLY A 30 -17.87 3.39 8.77
CA GLY A 30 -16.97 3.61 7.65
C GLY A 30 -16.15 2.41 7.22
N GLY A 31 -15.35 2.63 6.20
CA GLY A 31 -14.41 1.67 5.63
C GLY A 31 -13.23 1.47 6.54
N ALA A 32 -13.50 0.92 7.66
CA ALA A 32 -12.45 0.65 8.57
C ALA A 32 -11.59 -0.43 8.05
N TYR A 33 -10.67 -0.01 7.82
CA TYR A 33 -9.65 -0.85 7.66
C TYR A 33 -9.31 -1.61 8.88
N LYS A 34 -9.55 -2.76 8.68
CA LYS A 34 -8.46 -3.63 8.85
C LYS A 34 -7.40 -2.94 9.69
N THR A 35 -7.15 -3.23 10.86
CA THR A 35 -5.80 -3.49 11.27
C THR A 35 -4.89 -2.36 11.72
N PHE A 36 -5.29 -1.15 11.76
CA PHE A 36 -4.46 -0.15 12.44
C PHE A 36 -4.96 0.08 13.85
N ALA A 37 -4.04 0.08 14.81
CA ALA A 37 -4.31 0.36 16.20
C ALA A 37 -5.13 1.64 16.39
N GLY A 38 -4.93 2.65 15.57
CA GLY A 38 -5.70 3.89 15.61
C GLY A 38 -7.20 3.76 15.44
N ASN A 39 -7.69 2.64 14.89
CA ASN A 39 -9.12 2.34 14.81
C ASN A 39 -9.63 1.54 16.02
N CYS A 40 -8.73 0.98 16.82
CA CYS A 40 -9.04 0.12 17.95
C CYS A 40 -8.49 0.65 19.27
N GLY A 41 -8.02 1.88 19.32
CA GLY A 41 -7.34 2.49 20.45
C GLY A 41 -5.82 2.48 20.33
N ALA A 42 -5.13 2.75 21.40
CA ALA A 42 -3.66 2.77 21.43
C ALA A 42 -3.06 1.38 21.15
N THR A 43 -1.91 1.37 20.50
CA THR A 43 -1.07 0.16 20.43
C THR A 43 -0.58 -0.14 21.84
N LEU A 44 -0.77 -1.37 22.29
CA LEU A 44 -0.46 -1.76 23.67
C LEU A 44 0.99 -2.24 23.86
N ALA A 45 1.60 -2.78 22.79
CA ALA A 45 3.00 -3.19 22.82
C ALA A 45 3.69 -2.69 21.55
N PHE A 46 4.83 -2.00 21.69
CA PHE A 46 5.54 -1.36 20.59
C PHE A 46 7.05 -1.37 20.81
N PRO A 47 7.86 -1.37 19.73
CA PRO A 47 9.32 -1.30 19.83
C PRO A 47 9.78 0.10 20.19
N GLY A 48 11.03 0.21 20.63
CA GLY A 48 11.71 1.49 20.76
C GLY A 48 12.16 2.08 19.42
N GLU A 49 12.77 3.26 19.48
CA GLU A 49 13.43 3.91 18.36
C GLU A 49 14.75 3.16 18.04
N ASP A 50 15.15 3.16 16.78
CA ASP A 50 16.36 2.49 16.30
C ASP A 50 17.66 3.25 16.63
N GLY A 51 17.56 4.53 16.97
CA GLY A 51 18.70 5.40 17.23
C GLY A 51 19.25 6.11 15.99
N LEU A 52 18.57 6.01 14.86
CA LEU A 52 18.95 6.75 13.66
C LEU A 52 18.47 8.21 13.70
N PRO A 53 19.24 9.13 13.14
CA PRO A 53 18.83 10.53 13.05
C PRO A 53 17.67 10.71 12.08
N LYS A 54 16.74 11.60 12.42
CA LYS A 54 15.63 11.99 11.53
C LYS A 54 16.12 13.04 10.53
N ILE A 55 16.63 12.59 9.39
CA ILE A 55 17.13 13.47 8.34
C ILE A 55 15.96 14.06 7.57
N LYS A 56 15.91 15.39 7.48
CA LYS A 56 14.86 16.08 6.72
C LYS A 56 15.09 15.90 5.22
N ASN A 57 14.12 15.39 4.51
CA ASN A 57 14.14 15.38 3.07
C ASN A 57 14.12 16.83 2.53
N PRO A 58 15.13 17.27 1.77
CA PRO A 58 15.15 18.63 1.21
C PRO A 58 14.16 18.82 0.08
N VAL A 59 13.70 17.72 -0.56
CA VAL A 59 12.73 17.74 -1.66
C VAL A 59 11.33 17.60 -1.11
N SER A 60 10.48 18.57 -1.41
CA SER A 60 9.08 18.60 -0.99
C SER A 60 8.09 18.28 -2.12
N GLU A 61 8.58 18.15 -3.34
CA GLU A 61 7.78 17.85 -4.51
C GLU A 61 7.44 16.38 -4.61
N TYR A 62 6.24 16.13 -5.13
CA TYR A 62 5.73 14.79 -5.39
C TYR A 62 5.08 14.73 -6.75
N ILE A 63 5.24 13.61 -7.44
CA ILE A 63 4.47 13.29 -8.64
C ILE A 63 3.42 12.24 -8.24
N SER A 64 2.16 12.51 -8.54
CA SER A 64 1.08 11.55 -8.31
C SER A 64 1.29 10.29 -9.14
N ALA A 65 1.05 9.12 -8.55
CA ALA A 65 1.22 7.85 -9.24
C ALA A 65 0.52 7.77 -10.61
N PRO A 66 -0.73 8.23 -10.79
CA PRO A 66 -1.38 8.24 -12.10
C PRO A 66 -0.68 9.08 -13.17
N LEU A 67 0.12 10.05 -12.77
CA LEU A 67 0.82 10.99 -13.67
C LEU A 67 2.31 10.68 -13.81
N LEU A 68 2.85 9.72 -13.06
CA LEU A 68 4.28 9.46 -13.01
C LEU A 68 4.90 9.24 -14.40
N TRP A 69 4.33 8.33 -15.15
CA TRP A 69 4.88 7.97 -16.46
C TRP A 69 4.79 9.10 -17.47
N GLN A 70 3.65 9.76 -17.51
CA GLN A 70 3.45 10.90 -18.42
C GLN A 70 4.37 12.06 -18.03
N SER A 71 4.56 12.33 -16.74
CA SER A 71 5.48 13.37 -16.25
C SER A 71 6.93 13.14 -16.67
N ILE A 72 7.38 11.89 -16.69
CA ILE A 72 8.70 11.52 -17.20
C ILE A 72 8.78 11.79 -18.72
N LEU A 73 7.74 11.44 -19.47
CA LEU A 73 7.71 11.64 -20.93
C LEU A 73 7.64 13.12 -21.31
N ASP A 74 6.83 13.89 -20.63
CA ASP A 74 6.62 15.31 -20.93
C ASP A 74 7.74 16.20 -20.38
N GLY A 75 8.45 15.76 -19.35
CA GLY A 75 9.47 16.56 -18.66
C GLY A 75 8.86 17.62 -17.74
N GLU A 76 7.60 17.46 -17.37
CA GLU A 76 6.87 18.37 -16.49
C GLU A 76 5.85 17.61 -15.62
N PHE A 77 5.51 18.19 -14.49
CA PHE A 77 4.46 17.66 -13.63
C PHE A 77 3.69 18.78 -12.94
N ASN A 78 2.46 18.52 -12.58
CA ASN A 78 1.75 19.39 -11.68
C ASN A 78 1.90 18.88 -10.24
N THR A 79 1.78 19.77 -9.27
CA THR A 79 1.90 19.46 -7.85
C THR A 79 0.70 18.67 -7.34
N THR A 80 0.55 17.46 -7.84
CA THR A 80 -0.43 16.51 -7.36
C THR A 80 0.15 15.72 -6.22
N GLY A 81 0.22 16.28 -5.10
CA GLY A 81 1.06 15.70 -4.25
C GLY A 81 0.72 14.76 -3.19
N ALA A 82 1.43 14.87 -2.11
CA ALA A 82 1.25 14.02 -0.97
C ALA A 82 -0.19 14.03 -0.49
N ALA A 83 -0.67 12.85 -0.13
CA ALA A 83 -1.86 12.71 0.65
C ALA A 83 -1.86 13.76 1.77
N TYR A 84 -2.98 14.42 1.99
CA TYR A 84 -3.19 15.40 3.06
C TYR A 84 -2.64 16.84 2.84
N SER A 85 -2.10 17.18 1.70
CA SER A 85 -1.81 18.59 1.40
C SER A 85 -2.97 19.24 0.65
N ASN A 86 -3.36 20.44 1.07
CA ASN A 86 -4.36 21.28 0.41
C ASN A 86 -3.75 22.30 -0.56
N LYS A 87 -2.46 22.14 -0.90
CA LYS A 87 -1.68 23.06 -1.73
C LYS A 87 -1.63 22.69 -3.21
N PHE A 88 -2.42 21.68 -3.61
CA PHE A 88 -2.36 21.15 -4.97
C PHE A 88 -3.24 21.94 -5.93
N ASN A 89 -2.68 22.19 -7.11
CA ASN A 89 -3.37 22.86 -8.18
C ASN A 89 -2.94 22.23 -9.52
N ALA A 90 -3.90 21.78 -10.30
CA ALA A 90 -3.65 21.21 -11.63
C ALA A 90 -2.96 22.18 -12.59
N LYS A 91 -3.06 23.49 -12.32
CA LYS A 91 -2.44 24.55 -13.15
C LYS A 91 -1.02 24.92 -12.69
N ASP A 92 -0.56 24.40 -11.56
CA ASP A 92 0.79 24.64 -11.05
C ASP A 92 1.75 23.63 -11.67
N ILE A 93 2.21 23.93 -12.87
CA ILE A 93 3.10 23.08 -13.66
C ILE A 93 4.55 23.41 -13.31
N LYS A 94 5.32 22.37 -13.02
CA LYS A 94 6.77 22.44 -12.78
C LYS A 94 7.52 21.62 -13.81
N GLN A 95 8.64 22.14 -14.26
CA GLN A 95 9.56 21.41 -15.13
C GLN A 95 10.39 20.41 -14.30
N ALA A 96 10.56 19.21 -14.82
CA ALA A 96 11.40 18.18 -14.23
C ALA A 96 12.05 17.30 -15.28
N ASP A 97 13.34 17.46 -15.46
CA ASP A 97 14.14 16.59 -16.31
C ASP A 97 14.61 15.38 -15.49
N ILE A 98 13.72 14.39 -15.36
CA ILE A 98 14.00 13.18 -14.58
C ILE A 98 14.92 12.29 -15.40
N LYS A 99 16.11 11.99 -14.85
CA LYS A 99 17.14 11.18 -15.49
C LYS A 99 17.25 9.78 -14.92
N MET A 100 16.89 9.62 -13.64
CA MET A 100 17.05 8.37 -12.94
C MET A 100 15.81 8.05 -12.10
N ILE A 101 15.49 6.77 -12.02
CA ILE A 101 14.50 6.26 -11.08
C ILE A 101 15.08 5.08 -10.32
N THR A 102 14.82 5.03 -9.01
CA THR A 102 15.10 3.87 -8.17
C THR A 102 13.80 3.24 -7.70
N PHE A 103 13.70 1.94 -7.82
CA PHE A 103 12.59 1.15 -7.31
C PHE A 103 13.06 0.35 -6.09
N GLU A 104 12.62 0.79 -4.93
CA GLU A 104 12.92 0.13 -3.66
C GLU A 104 11.64 -0.46 -3.08
N ALA A 105 11.73 -1.49 -2.29
CA ALA A 105 10.69 -2.08 -1.45
C ALA A 105 9.31 -2.38 -2.11
N ASN A 106 9.01 -1.90 -3.30
CA ASN A 106 7.71 -2.11 -3.96
C ASN A 106 7.83 -2.26 -5.48
N SER A 107 6.83 -2.91 -6.08
CA SER A 107 6.74 -3.06 -7.54
C SER A 107 6.03 -1.87 -8.17
N LYS A 108 6.58 -0.66 -8.04
CA LYS A 108 5.93 0.58 -8.44
C LYS A 108 5.54 0.60 -9.93
N PHE A 109 6.38 0.10 -10.80
CA PHE A 109 6.06 -0.04 -12.22
C PHE A 109 4.79 -0.88 -12.44
N GLN A 110 4.70 -2.01 -11.74
CA GLN A 110 3.58 -2.94 -11.88
C GLN A 110 2.31 -2.49 -11.14
N THR A 111 2.42 -1.60 -10.14
CA THR A 111 1.27 -1.11 -9.37
C THR A 111 0.79 0.27 -9.80
N THR A 112 1.51 0.96 -10.66
CA THR A 112 1.12 2.27 -11.19
C THR A 112 0.23 2.08 -12.42
N PRO A 113 -0.87 2.81 -12.57
CA PRO A 113 -1.72 2.72 -13.76
C PRO A 113 -1.00 3.23 -15.00
N ASN A 114 -1.57 2.98 -16.18
CA ASN A 114 -0.96 3.28 -17.48
C ASN A 114 0.39 2.57 -17.66
N MET A 115 0.42 1.29 -17.33
CA MET A 115 1.65 0.50 -17.26
C MET A 115 2.42 0.46 -18.57
N LEU A 116 1.74 0.41 -19.73
CA LEU A 116 2.40 0.41 -21.04
C LEU A 116 3.11 1.74 -21.34
N THR A 117 2.51 2.88 -20.97
CA THR A 117 3.18 4.18 -21.01
C THR A 117 4.41 4.19 -20.09
N GLY A 118 4.37 3.41 -19.03
CA GLY A 118 5.52 3.22 -18.12
C GLY A 118 6.72 2.58 -18.80
N ILE A 119 6.54 1.67 -19.75
CA ILE A 119 7.64 1.08 -20.53
C ILE A 119 8.38 2.17 -21.29
N ASP A 120 7.65 3.03 -22.01
CA ASP A 120 8.24 4.12 -22.77
C ASP A 120 8.93 5.15 -21.86
N ALA A 121 8.32 5.44 -20.71
CA ALA A 121 8.90 6.33 -19.71
C ALA A 121 10.21 5.79 -19.14
N LEU A 122 10.29 4.51 -18.80
CA LEU A 122 11.52 3.88 -18.28
C LEU A 122 12.63 3.89 -19.35
N ARG A 123 12.30 3.67 -20.61
CA ARG A 123 13.27 3.71 -21.73
C ARG A 123 13.81 5.10 -22.02
N LYS A 124 13.11 6.15 -21.62
CA LYS A 124 13.57 7.54 -21.75
C LYS A 124 14.61 7.93 -20.71
N LEU A 125 14.64 7.25 -19.58
CA LEU A 125 15.56 7.55 -18.49
C LEU A 125 17.00 7.14 -18.81
N ASP A 126 17.97 7.88 -18.25
CA ASP A 126 19.38 7.55 -18.37
C ASP A 126 19.78 6.36 -17.49
N LEU A 127 19.03 6.11 -16.40
CA LEU A 127 19.32 5.02 -15.46
C LEU A 127 18.06 4.58 -14.70
N VAL A 128 17.82 3.28 -14.69
CA VAL A 128 16.78 2.62 -13.89
C VAL A 128 17.43 1.59 -12.97
N VAL A 129 17.23 1.75 -11.66
CA VAL A 129 17.77 0.86 -10.64
C VAL A 129 16.64 0.16 -9.90
N ARG A 130 16.78 -1.15 -9.70
CA ARG A 130 15.83 -1.97 -8.93
C ARG A 130 16.53 -2.68 -7.79
N SER A 131 16.09 -2.43 -6.54
CA SER A 131 16.46 -3.25 -5.38
C SER A 131 15.34 -4.27 -5.11
N SER A 132 15.64 -5.56 -5.17
CA SER A 132 14.61 -6.61 -5.06
C SER A 132 15.16 -7.96 -4.61
N HIS A 133 14.28 -8.76 -3.99
CA HIS A 133 14.52 -10.19 -3.71
C HIS A 133 14.35 -11.06 -4.96
N PHE A 134 13.59 -10.60 -5.94
CA PHE A 134 13.20 -11.37 -7.11
C PHE A 134 13.37 -10.54 -8.38
N PHE A 135 13.59 -11.22 -9.49
CA PHE A 135 13.63 -10.59 -10.81
C PHE A 135 12.19 -10.36 -11.29
N ASP A 136 11.54 -9.34 -10.70
CA ASP A 136 10.16 -8.97 -10.94
C ASP A 136 9.98 -8.10 -12.21
N ALA A 137 8.77 -7.63 -12.48
CA ALA A 137 8.48 -6.80 -13.64
C ALA A 137 9.29 -5.47 -13.64
N ASN A 138 9.60 -4.91 -12.47
CA ASN A 138 10.45 -3.73 -12.39
C ASN A 138 11.90 -4.07 -12.79
N ALA A 139 12.40 -5.24 -12.36
CA ALA A 139 13.74 -5.69 -12.66
C ALA A 139 13.94 -5.97 -14.16
N GLN A 140 12.89 -6.40 -14.86
CA GLN A 140 12.94 -6.63 -16.32
C GLN A 140 13.25 -5.36 -17.13
N TYR A 141 12.91 -4.20 -16.59
CA TYR A 141 13.10 -2.89 -17.22
C TYR A 141 14.17 -2.04 -16.51
N ALA A 142 14.93 -2.62 -15.60
CA ALA A 142 16.03 -1.95 -14.91
C ALA A 142 17.36 -2.17 -15.61
N ASP A 143 18.20 -1.15 -15.61
CA ASP A 143 19.60 -1.23 -16.08
C ASP A 143 20.49 -1.93 -15.04
N ILE A 144 20.17 -1.73 -13.75
CA ILE A 144 20.89 -2.33 -12.64
C ILE A 144 19.88 -2.95 -11.66
N VAL A 145 20.12 -4.22 -11.31
CA VAL A 145 19.35 -4.91 -10.27
C VAL A 145 20.27 -5.19 -9.09
N LEU A 146 19.87 -4.71 -7.91
CA LEU A 146 20.58 -4.90 -6.64
C LEU A 146 19.82 -5.94 -5.82
N PRO A 147 20.40 -7.13 -5.58
CA PRO A 147 19.76 -8.12 -4.73
C PRO A 147 19.77 -7.67 -3.27
N VAL A 148 18.60 -7.70 -2.63
CA VAL A 148 18.45 -7.32 -1.23
C VAL A 148 18.11 -8.51 -0.35
N THR A 149 18.49 -8.43 0.93
CA THR A 149 18.18 -9.45 1.92
C THR A 149 16.70 -9.41 2.31
N SER A 150 16.13 -10.58 2.53
CA SER A 150 14.84 -10.73 3.19
C SER A 150 14.95 -10.51 4.72
N GLU A 151 13.83 -10.43 5.41
CA GLU A 151 13.79 -10.36 6.87
C GLU A 151 14.47 -11.58 7.54
N TRP A 152 14.39 -12.76 6.91
CA TRP A 152 15.02 -14.00 7.40
C TRP A 152 16.56 -14.00 7.33
N GLU A 153 17.13 -13.10 6.57
CA GLU A 153 18.56 -12.96 6.34
C GLU A 153 19.20 -11.82 7.13
N ARG A 154 18.39 -11.01 7.82
CA ARG A 154 18.82 -9.85 8.62
C ARG A 154 19.04 -10.23 10.07
N VAL A 155 19.83 -9.44 10.79
CA VAL A 155 20.17 -9.66 12.20
C VAL A 155 18.94 -9.77 13.10
N GLY A 156 17.87 -9.04 12.77
CA GLY A 156 16.61 -9.01 13.46
C GLY A 156 15.88 -7.69 13.23
N GLY A 157 14.68 -7.59 13.77
CA GLY A 157 13.87 -6.38 13.65
C GLY A 157 12.43 -6.59 14.05
N PHE A 158 11.66 -5.56 13.82
CA PHE A 158 10.22 -5.55 14.03
C PHE A 158 9.51 -5.28 12.70
N PRO A 159 8.48 -6.07 12.32
CA PRO A 159 7.75 -5.81 11.10
C PRO A 159 7.14 -4.40 11.10
N GLY A 160 7.32 -3.66 10.01
CA GLY A 160 6.85 -2.27 9.90
C GLY A 160 5.34 -2.11 9.97
N HIS A 161 4.57 -3.20 9.87
CA HIS A 161 3.12 -3.22 9.94
C HIS A 161 2.65 -4.20 11.01
N GLN A 162 2.82 -3.81 12.25
CA GLN A 162 2.17 -4.46 13.37
C GLN A 162 0.67 -4.24 13.27
N ARG A 163 -0.08 -5.30 13.06
CA ARG A 163 -1.51 -5.19 12.76
C ARG A 163 -2.40 -5.61 13.90
N SER A 164 -1.80 -5.99 15.00
CA SER A 164 -2.49 -6.23 16.26
C SER A 164 -2.17 -5.11 17.24
N ARG A 165 -3.16 -4.72 17.96
CA ARG A 165 -3.04 -3.75 19.05
C ARG A 165 -2.28 -4.34 20.23
N GLU A 166 -2.50 -5.63 20.50
CA GLU A 166 -2.03 -6.37 21.66
C GLU A 166 -0.70 -7.09 21.43
N THR A 167 -0.28 -7.28 20.18
CA THR A 167 0.86 -8.14 19.86
C THR A 167 2.00 -7.36 19.22
N LEU A 168 3.18 -7.46 19.80
CA LEU A 168 4.44 -7.03 19.22
C LEU A 168 5.16 -8.25 18.66
N ILE A 169 5.40 -8.26 17.35
CA ILE A 169 6.12 -9.32 16.64
C ILE A 169 7.57 -8.91 16.49
N VAL A 170 8.48 -9.85 16.72
CA VAL A 170 9.93 -9.70 16.49
C VAL A 170 10.41 -10.84 15.61
N TYR A 171 11.34 -10.55 14.71
CA TYR A 171 12.03 -11.58 13.94
C TYR A 171 13.53 -11.54 14.20
N THR A 172 14.18 -12.67 14.01
CA THR A 172 15.63 -12.83 14.12
C THR A 172 16.16 -13.50 12.86
N GLN A 173 17.45 -13.45 12.66
CA GLN A 173 18.09 -14.08 11.53
C GLN A 173 17.91 -15.61 11.55
N VAL A 174 17.40 -16.16 10.46
CA VAL A 174 17.20 -17.60 10.26
C VAL A 174 18.28 -18.20 9.36
N THR A 175 18.73 -17.42 8.38
CA THR A 175 19.75 -17.84 7.41
C THR A 175 20.70 -16.68 7.10
N LYS A 176 21.88 -17.02 6.58
CA LYS A 176 22.81 -16.01 6.07
C LYS A 176 22.27 -15.42 4.76
N PRO A 177 22.65 -14.18 4.42
CA PRO A 177 22.35 -13.61 3.11
C PRO A 177 22.68 -14.56 1.97
N LEU A 178 21.76 -14.71 1.03
CA LEU A 178 21.94 -15.55 -0.14
C LEU A 178 22.73 -14.81 -1.22
N TYR A 179 23.71 -15.48 -1.82
CA TYR A 179 24.54 -14.95 -2.90
C TYR A 179 25.18 -13.59 -2.56
N GLU A 180 24.91 -12.56 -3.37
CA GLU A 180 25.45 -11.21 -3.21
C GLU A 180 24.46 -10.24 -2.54
N ALA A 181 23.36 -10.77 -2.00
CA ALA A 181 22.33 -9.95 -1.37
C ALA A 181 22.90 -9.15 -0.17
N LYS A 182 22.54 -7.89 -0.10
CA LYS A 182 22.91 -6.96 0.98
C LYS A 182 21.66 -6.35 1.58
N THR A 183 21.77 -5.85 2.81
CA THR A 183 20.69 -5.07 3.38
C THR A 183 20.51 -3.74 2.63
N ASP A 184 19.31 -3.17 2.67
CA ASP A 184 19.05 -1.85 2.08
C ASP A 184 20.01 -0.80 2.66
N GLN A 185 20.35 -0.94 3.95
CA GLN A 185 21.28 -0.04 4.63
C GLN A 185 22.72 -0.22 4.16
N GLU A 186 23.19 -1.46 3.95
CA GLU A 186 24.51 -1.71 3.37
C GLU A 186 24.63 -1.12 1.96
N ILE A 187 23.59 -1.30 1.13
CA ILE A 187 23.52 -0.69 -0.20
C ILE A 187 23.58 0.83 -0.10
N GLY A 188 22.79 1.42 0.80
CA GLY A 188 22.80 2.86 1.06
C GLY A 188 24.17 3.39 1.49
N ARG A 189 24.87 2.68 2.38
CA ARG A 189 26.23 3.03 2.82
C ARG A 189 27.24 2.98 1.67
N LEU A 190 27.18 1.94 0.84
CA LEU A 190 28.06 1.82 -0.32
C LEU A 190 27.81 2.92 -1.36
N LEU A 191 26.55 3.30 -1.56
CA LEU A 191 26.20 4.42 -2.44
C LEU A 191 26.67 5.76 -1.88
N ALA A 192 26.46 6.01 -0.58
CA ALA A 192 26.95 7.22 0.10
C ALA A 192 28.48 7.37 -0.05
N ASP A 193 29.22 6.30 0.19
CA ASP A 193 30.67 6.28 0.03
C ASP A 193 31.09 6.65 -1.42
N LYS A 194 30.44 6.07 -2.44
CA LYS A 194 30.71 6.39 -3.84
C LYS A 194 30.37 7.83 -4.22
N LEU A 195 29.38 8.40 -3.55
CA LEU A 195 28.96 9.79 -3.75
C LEU A 195 29.76 10.80 -2.90
N GLY A 196 30.67 10.34 -2.06
CA GLY A 196 31.44 11.19 -1.14
C GLY A 196 30.61 11.76 0.01
N ILE A 197 29.52 11.07 0.39
CA ILE A 197 28.65 11.42 1.52
C ILE A 197 29.10 10.59 2.73
N ASP A 198 29.22 11.23 3.88
CA ASP A 198 29.54 10.50 5.12
C ASP A 198 28.34 9.62 5.54
N ALA A 199 28.48 8.33 5.31
CA ALA A 199 27.46 7.36 5.71
C ALA A 199 27.27 7.31 7.23
N GLY A 200 28.25 7.73 8.04
CA GLY A 200 28.14 7.81 9.49
C GLY A 200 27.18 8.88 9.98
N GLU A 201 26.97 9.97 9.24
CA GLU A 201 25.96 10.97 9.57
C GLU A 201 24.53 10.45 9.37
N ILE A 202 24.35 9.51 8.44
CA ILE A 202 23.04 8.92 8.15
C ILE A 202 22.78 7.71 9.04
N TRP A 203 23.77 6.82 9.15
CA TRP A 203 23.70 5.57 9.93
C TRP A 203 24.82 5.51 10.96
N PRO A 204 24.73 6.26 12.07
CA PRO A 204 25.79 6.33 13.07
C PRO A 204 26.02 5.02 13.85
N VAL A 205 25.02 4.14 13.83
CA VAL A 205 25.06 2.85 14.54
C VAL A 205 24.81 1.68 13.61
N SER A 206 25.34 0.51 13.95
CA SER A 206 25.17 -0.71 13.17
C SER A 206 23.71 -1.21 13.21
N GLU A 207 23.29 -2.01 12.23
CA GLU A 207 21.93 -2.61 12.23
C GLU A 207 21.69 -3.48 13.46
N LYS A 208 22.73 -4.12 13.98
CA LYS A 208 22.69 -4.90 15.22
C LYS A 208 22.40 -4.00 16.43
N GLN A 209 23.06 -2.86 16.51
CA GLN A 209 22.82 -1.86 17.56
C GLN A 209 21.43 -1.23 17.43
N GLN A 210 20.99 -0.92 16.21
CA GLN A 210 19.63 -0.42 15.97
C GLN A 210 18.57 -1.40 16.50
N PHE A 211 18.73 -2.68 16.22
CA PHE A 211 17.84 -3.70 16.74
C PHE A 211 17.87 -3.77 18.27
N MET A 212 19.05 -3.73 18.89
CA MET A 212 19.16 -3.70 20.35
C MET A 212 18.52 -2.42 20.94
N ASN A 213 18.66 -1.26 20.31
CA ASN A 213 18.01 -0.02 20.73
C ASN A 213 16.48 -0.16 20.72
N GLN A 214 15.93 -0.79 19.67
CA GLN A 214 14.50 -1.06 19.58
C GLN A 214 14.01 -2.01 20.67
N ILE A 215 14.81 -3.01 21.04
CA ILE A 215 14.51 -3.94 22.16
C ILE A 215 14.56 -3.21 23.49
N LEU A 216 15.62 -2.47 23.76
CA LEU A 216 15.78 -1.68 25.01
C LEU A 216 14.67 -0.63 25.16
N GLY A 217 14.26 -0.04 24.03
CA GLY A 217 13.16 0.92 23.98
C GLY A 217 11.76 0.30 23.92
N ALA A 218 11.63 -1.04 23.86
CA ALA A 218 10.33 -1.68 23.76
C ALA A 218 9.47 -1.46 25.00
N ARG A 219 8.21 -1.10 24.80
CA ARG A 219 7.26 -0.78 25.88
C ARG A 219 5.96 -1.55 25.72
N VAL A 220 5.29 -1.74 26.84
CA VAL A 220 3.92 -2.25 26.93
C VAL A 220 3.09 -1.34 27.80
N LEU A 221 1.88 -1.01 27.39
CA LEU A 221 0.97 -0.23 28.22
C LEU A 221 0.27 -1.13 29.21
N ASP A 222 0.15 -0.65 30.44
CA ASP A 222 -0.72 -1.27 31.43
C ASP A 222 -2.20 -0.84 31.25
N GLU A 223 -3.10 -1.33 32.07
CA GLU A 223 -4.54 -1.03 31.98
C GLU A 223 -4.89 0.44 32.25
N LYS A 224 -3.96 1.21 32.79
CA LYS A 224 -4.11 2.66 32.97
C LYS A 224 -3.55 3.46 31.82
N GLY A 225 -2.89 2.79 30.87
CA GLY A 225 -2.21 3.41 29.73
C GLY A 225 -0.79 3.92 30.07
N GLU A 226 -0.22 3.47 31.21
CA GLU A 226 1.14 3.81 31.59
C GLU A 226 2.15 2.85 30.93
N GLU A 227 3.25 3.40 30.46
CA GLU A 227 4.31 2.63 29.81
C GLU A 227 5.14 1.83 30.82
N GLN A 228 5.29 0.54 30.56
CA GLN A 228 6.16 -0.37 31.28
C GLN A 228 7.26 -0.90 30.36
N ILE A 229 8.45 -1.13 30.88
CA ILE A 229 9.54 -1.80 30.14
C ILE A 229 9.05 -3.21 29.74
N LEU A 230 9.19 -3.56 28.46
CA LEU A 230 8.75 -4.83 27.97
C LEU A 230 9.79 -5.94 28.15
N VAL A 231 11.03 -5.67 27.74
CA VAL A 231 12.07 -6.71 27.67
C VAL A 231 13.13 -6.51 28.76
N THR A 232 13.38 -7.55 29.54
CA THR A 232 14.54 -7.64 30.43
C THR A 232 15.79 -7.86 29.59
N VAL A 233 16.79 -6.99 29.76
CA VAL A 233 18.10 -7.10 29.10
C VAL A 233 19.17 -6.97 30.17
N THR A 234 20.03 -7.97 30.27
CA THR A 234 21.13 -8.03 31.25
C THR A 234 22.44 -7.47 30.67
N ASP A 235 23.42 -7.20 31.52
CA ASP A 235 24.77 -6.85 31.08
C ASP A 235 25.43 -7.97 30.27
N ASP A 236 25.12 -9.22 30.57
CA ASP A 236 25.61 -10.38 29.83
C ASP A 236 24.95 -10.47 28.44
N ASP A 237 23.67 -10.14 28.31
CA ASP A 237 23.01 -10.02 27.01
C ASP A 237 23.68 -8.95 26.15
N LEU A 238 23.88 -7.75 26.66
CA LEU A 238 24.54 -6.65 25.97
C LEU A 238 25.94 -7.07 25.51
N LYS A 239 26.68 -7.72 26.37
CA LYS A 239 28.02 -8.24 26.04
C LYS A 239 27.99 -9.32 24.98
N GLN A 240 27.06 -10.27 25.09
CA GLN A 240 26.89 -11.35 24.10
C GLN A 240 26.51 -10.79 22.72
N TRP A 241 25.64 -9.78 22.70
CA TRP A 241 25.21 -9.11 21.49
C TRP A 241 26.24 -8.07 21.01
N GLU A 242 27.30 -7.79 21.78
CA GLU A 242 28.31 -6.74 21.48
C GLU A 242 27.63 -5.41 21.17
N CYS A 243 26.66 -5.02 21.98
CA CYS A 243 25.87 -3.81 21.83
C CYS A 243 26.03 -2.91 23.07
N ASP A 244 25.95 -1.62 22.82
CA ASP A 244 25.87 -0.63 23.87
C ASP A 244 24.45 -0.55 24.44
N GLY A 245 24.36 -0.21 25.74
CA GLY A 245 23.07 -0.07 26.40
C GLY A 245 23.19 -0.06 27.91
N GLN A 246 22.05 -0.08 28.57
CA GLN A 246 21.96 -0.25 30.03
C GLN A 246 21.05 -1.43 30.33
N ALA A 247 21.49 -2.29 31.24
CA ALA A 247 20.68 -3.40 31.72
C ALA A 247 19.36 -2.88 32.30
N GLN A 248 18.28 -3.59 32.08
CA GLN A 248 16.93 -3.22 32.51
C GLN A 248 16.10 -4.45 32.85
N GLU A 249 15.12 -4.29 33.73
CA GLU A 249 14.14 -5.31 34.09
C GLU A 249 12.81 -5.01 33.38
N GLY A 250 12.23 -6.01 32.70
CA GLY A 250 10.99 -5.92 31.94
C GLY A 250 10.04 -7.07 32.23
N LYS A 251 9.02 -7.23 31.39
CA LYS A 251 7.97 -8.26 31.53
C LYS A 251 8.37 -9.65 31.01
N VAL A 252 9.35 -9.71 30.11
CA VAL A 252 9.81 -10.93 29.46
C VAL A 252 11.32 -10.86 29.24
N ASP A 253 12.01 -11.98 29.46
CA ASP A 253 13.45 -12.07 29.22
C ASP A 253 13.76 -12.00 27.73
N LEU A 254 14.93 -11.45 27.37
CA LEU A 254 15.37 -11.27 25.98
C LEU A 254 15.33 -12.58 25.19
N GLU A 255 15.96 -13.64 25.74
CA GLU A 255 16.01 -14.96 25.07
C GLU A 255 14.60 -15.51 24.80
N LYS A 256 13.72 -15.42 25.81
CA LYS A 256 12.34 -15.86 25.66
C LYS A 256 11.58 -15.03 24.63
N PHE A 257 11.72 -13.71 24.63
CA PHE A 257 11.06 -12.83 23.68
C PHE A 257 11.47 -13.14 22.23
N LEU A 258 12.77 -13.32 21.99
CA LEU A 258 13.29 -13.65 20.66
C LEU A 258 12.91 -15.06 20.22
N SER A 259 12.89 -16.05 21.12
CA SER A 259 12.52 -17.43 20.79
C SER A 259 11.02 -17.59 20.53
N ASP A 260 10.17 -16.87 21.27
CA ASP A 260 8.72 -16.86 21.06
C ASP A 260 8.34 -16.12 19.78
N GLY A 261 9.19 -15.20 19.29
CA GLY A 261 8.96 -14.38 18.10
C GLY A 261 7.87 -13.31 18.27
N CYS A 262 7.26 -13.21 19.43
CA CYS A 262 6.27 -12.18 19.73
C CYS A 262 6.02 -12.06 21.25
N TYR A 263 5.43 -10.90 21.62
CA TYR A 263 4.80 -10.69 22.91
C TYR A 263 3.35 -10.29 22.72
N THR A 264 2.44 -10.93 23.44
CA THR A 264 1.01 -10.61 23.39
C THR A 264 0.52 -10.21 24.79
N VAL A 265 -0.06 -9.01 24.88
CA VAL A 265 -0.70 -8.53 26.12
C VAL A 265 -1.85 -9.48 26.47
N GLN A 266 -1.79 -10.03 27.69
CA GLN A 266 -2.85 -10.90 28.17
C GLN A 266 -4.11 -10.06 28.43
N ARG A 267 -5.22 -10.51 27.90
CA ARG A 267 -6.53 -9.87 28.05
C ARG A 267 -7.42 -10.69 28.99
N SER A 268 -8.25 -9.99 29.73
CA SER A 268 -9.28 -10.61 30.59
C SER A 268 -10.61 -9.88 30.45
N ASP A 269 -11.71 -10.56 30.79
CA ASP A 269 -13.02 -9.95 30.75
C ASP A 269 -13.09 -8.76 31.71
N GLY A 270 -13.46 -7.61 31.19
CA GLY A 270 -13.58 -6.37 31.96
C GLY A 270 -12.26 -5.64 32.22
N ASP A 271 -11.17 -6.01 31.56
CA ASP A 271 -9.90 -5.30 31.66
C ASP A 271 -9.99 -3.83 31.20
N GLY A 272 -9.01 -3.01 31.60
CA GLY A 272 -8.94 -1.59 31.28
C GLY A 272 -8.54 -1.27 29.82
N TYR A 273 -8.26 -2.27 29.00
CA TYR A 273 -7.82 -2.07 27.60
C TYR A 273 -8.95 -1.90 26.60
N GLY A 274 -10.21 -1.92 27.05
CA GLY A 274 -11.36 -1.72 26.19
C GLY A 274 -11.31 -0.39 25.42
N TYR A 275 -11.69 -0.39 24.16
CA TYR A 275 -11.80 0.80 23.34
C TYR A 275 -13.03 0.74 22.45
N ILE A 276 -13.82 1.80 22.51
CA ILE A 276 -14.98 1.98 21.63
C ILE A 276 -14.76 3.28 20.86
N GLY A 277 -14.54 3.18 19.56
CA GLY A 277 -14.29 4.34 18.71
C GLY A 277 -15.42 5.37 18.80
N TYR A 278 -15.06 6.63 19.01
CA TYR A 278 -15.98 7.76 19.14
C TYR A 278 -16.86 7.77 20.39
N SER A 279 -16.67 6.90 21.38
CA SER A 279 -17.48 6.87 22.60
C SER A 279 -17.45 8.19 23.35
N ASP A 280 -16.27 8.79 23.47
CA ASP A 280 -16.06 10.07 24.15
C ASP A 280 -16.80 11.23 23.46
N TYR A 281 -16.72 11.26 22.12
CA TYR A 281 -17.45 12.26 21.33
C TYR A 281 -18.97 12.09 21.46
N ILE A 282 -19.48 10.86 21.46
CA ILE A 282 -20.92 10.62 21.60
C ILE A 282 -21.41 10.94 23.00
N SER A 283 -20.61 10.68 24.03
CA SER A 283 -20.97 10.96 25.42
C SER A 283 -20.92 12.46 25.76
N ASP A 284 -19.92 13.17 25.25
CA ASP A 284 -19.75 14.62 25.49
C ASP A 284 -19.04 15.27 24.28
N PRO A 285 -19.81 15.67 23.24
CA PRO A 285 -19.26 16.27 22.02
C PRO A 285 -18.57 17.63 22.25
N GLU A 286 -18.94 18.35 23.30
CA GLU A 286 -18.35 19.66 23.61
C GLU A 286 -16.94 19.51 24.19
N LYS A 287 -16.73 18.52 25.06
CA LYS A 287 -15.41 18.23 25.62
C LYS A 287 -14.51 17.46 24.65
N ASN A 288 -15.09 16.65 23.78
CA ASN A 288 -14.37 15.78 22.87
C ASN A 288 -14.72 16.07 21.39
N PRO A 289 -14.54 17.32 20.92
CA PRO A 289 -14.94 17.72 19.57
C PRO A 289 -14.16 16.93 18.51
N ARG A 290 -14.78 16.75 17.36
CA ARG A 290 -14.07 16.19 16.19
C ARG A 290 -13.10 17.21 15.63
N PRO A 291 -11.99 16.77 14.99
CA PRO A 291 -11.03 17.65 14.32
C PRO A 291 -11.60 18.16 12.98
N SER A 292 -12.74 18.79 13.01
CA SER A 292 -13.45 19.41 11.89
C SER A 292 -13.73 20.87 12.21
N ALA A 293 -14.06 21.69 11.22
CA ALA A 293 -14.34 23.11 11.42
C ALA A 293 -15.48 23.37 12.40
N SER A 294 -16.48 22.49 12.42
CA SER A 294 -17.64 22.58 13.33
C SER A 294 -17.43 21.87 14.67
N GLY A 295 -16.34 21.15 14.86
CA GLY A 295 -16.16 20.24 16.00
C GLY A 295 -17.06 19.01 15.96
N LYS A 296 -17.84 18.81 14.90
CA LYS A 296 -18.84 17.75 14.75
C LYS A 296 -18.48 16.78 13.63
N PHE A 297 -19.18 15.68 13.55
CA PHE A 297 -19.14 14.81 12.38
C PHE A 297 -19.90 15.48 11.23
N GLU A 298 -19.14 15.91 10.19
CA GLU A 298 -19.71 16.70 9.08
C GLU A 298 -20.13 15.79 7.93
N ILE A 299 -21.44 15.58 7.77
CA ILE A 299 -22.05 14.97 6.58
C ILE A 299 -22.04 15.97 5.42
N TYR A 300 -22.37 17.23 5.71
CA TYR A 300 -22.24 18.37 4.81
C TYR A 300 -20.94 19.12 5.13
N CYS A 301 -19.99 19.13 4.19
CA CYS A 301 -18.67 19.73 4.38
C CYS A 301 -18.33 20.66 3.20
N GLN A 302 -18.70 21.93 3.31
CA GLN A 302 -18.45 22.94 2.27
C GLN A 302 -16.95 23.12 2.02
N TYR A 303 -16.16 23.21 3.09
CA TYR A 303 -14.71 23.35 2.99
C TYR A 303 -14.07 22.28 2.09
N LYS A 304 -14.45 21.01 2.26
CA LYS A 304 -13.92 19.93 1.43
C LYS A 304 -14.36 20.05 -0.03
N SER A 305 -15.60 20.47 -0.26
CA SER A 305 -16.12 20.71 -1.62
C SER A 305 -15.33 21.82 -2.31
N ASP A 306 -15.18 22.96 -1.67
CA ASP A 306 -14.48 24.12 -2.21
C ASP A 306 -13.01 23.80 -2.47
N MET A 307 -12.36 23.14 -1.53
CA MET A 307 -10.96 22.69 -1.66
C MET A 307 -10.77 21.79 -2.89
N LEU A 308 -11.59 20.75 -3.05
CA LEU A 308 -11.46 19.81 -4.17
C LEU A 308 -11.77 20.46 -5.52
N ASN A 309 -12.79 21.29 -5.59
CA ASN A 309 -13.14 22.01 -6.82
C ASN A 309 -12.06 23.05 -7.20
N SER A 310 -11.42 23.69 -6.22
CA SER A 310 -10.35 24.66 -6.47
C SER A 310 -9.05 24.06 -6.99
N MET A 311 -8.82 22.77 -6.77
CA MET A 311 -7.61 22.07 -7.24
C MET A 311 -7.53 21.91 -8.77
N GLY A 312 -8.65 22.00 -9.47
CA GLY A 312 -8.70 22.00 -10.93
C GLY A 312 -8.50 20.66 -11.63
N TYR A 313 -8.48 19.53 -10.88
CA TYR A 313 -8.36 18.17 -11.44
C TYR A 313 -9.69 17.59 -11.94
N SER A 314 -10.77 18.26 -11.68
CA SER A 314 -12.12 17.86 -12.11
C SER A 314 -12.88 19.10 -12.57
N PRO A 315 -13.91 18.95 -13.41
CA PRO A 315 -14.77 20.05 -13.79
C PRO A 315 -15.34 20.79 -12.56
N GLU A 316 -15.51 22.08 -12.68
CA GLU A 316 -16.04 22.91 -11.61
C GLU A 316 -17.41 22.39 -11.13
N GLY A 317 -17.60 22.35 -9.81
CA GLY A 317 -18.83 21.86 -9.19
C GLY A 317 -19.02 20.34 -9.18
N THR A 318 -18.02 19.57 -9.61
CA THR A 318 -18.04 18.09 -9.52
C THR A 318 -18.23 17.61 -8.08
N PHE A 319 -17.48 18.21 -7.16
CA PHE A 319 -17.54 17.81 -5.75
C PHE A 319 -18.59 18.64 -5.01
N LYS A 320 -19.69 17.99 -4.63
CA LYS A 320 -20.72 18.60 -3.77
C LYS A 320 -20.28 18.52 -2.30
N PRO A 321 -20.79 19.39 -1.40
CA PRO A 321 -20.45 19.38 0.02
C PRO A 321 -21.00 18.15 0.78
N TYR A 322 -21.77 17.32 0.14
CA TYR A 322 -22.33 16.06 0.65
C TYR A 322 -21.99 14.91 -0.31
N PRO A 323 -22.04 13.66 0.14
CA PRO A 323 -21.77 12.51 -0.71
C PRO A 323 -22.74 12.42 -1.88
N THR A 324 -22.19 12.34 -3.09
CA THR A 324 -22.96 12.14 -4.33
C THR A 324 -22.28 11.06 -5.16
N HIS A 325 -23.03 10.40 -6.01
CA HIS A 325 -22.47 9.58 -7.07
C HIS A 325 -21.72 10.46 -8.08
N ILE A 326 -20.52 10.04 -8.44
CA ILE A 326 -19.74 10.64 -9.52
C ILE A 326 -19.37 9.48 -10.45
N ALA A 327 -19.82 9.56 -11.69
CA ALA A 327 -19.52 8.55 -12.69
C ALA A 327 -18.00 8.43 -12.89
N ALA A 328 -17.51 7.19 -13.00
CA ALA A 328 -16.12 6.97 -13.38
C ALA A 328 -15.93 7.41 -14.85
N PRO A 329 -14.81 8.09 -15.19
CA PRO A 329 -14.59 8.56 -16.58
C PRO A 329 -14.68 7.45 -17.63
N GLU A 330 -14.20 6.24 -17.30
CA GLU A 330 -14.26 5.05 -18.15
C GLU A 330 -15.26 4.03 -17.61
N GLY A 331 -16.28 4.50 -16.89
CA GLY A 331 -17.36 3.66 -16.38
C GLY A 331 -18.46 3.44 -17.42
N ARG A 332 -19.36 2.53 -17.11
CA ARG A 332 -20.51 2.16 -17.98
C ARG A 332 -21.32 3.37 -18.47
N GLU A 333 -21.45 4.39 -17.62
CA GLU A 333 -22.21 5.61 -17.94
C GLU A 333 -21.54 6.47 -19.03
N GLY A 334 -20.21 6.34 -19.22
CA GLY A 334 -19.43 7.12 -20.18
C GLY A 334 -19.00 6.37 -21.45
N MET A 335 -18.96 5.04 -21.41
CA MET A 335 -18.41 4.19 -22.47
C MET A 335 -19.34 3.03 -22.86
N GLU A 336 -20.65 3.26 -22.81
CA GLU A 336 -21.64 2.23 -23.09
C GLU A 336 -21.52 1.69 -24.54
N GLY A 337 -21.33 0.37 -24.64
CA GLY A 337 -21.28 -0.36 -25.92
C GLY A 337 -19.88 -0.65 -26.47
N GLU A 338 -18.86 0.13 -26.17
CA GLU A 338 -17.50 -0.14 -26.65
C GLU A 338 -16.83 -1.29 -25.89
N TYR A 339 -17.00 -1.31 -24.56
CA TYR A 339 -16.49 -2.36 -23.68
C TYR A 339 -17.63 -2.91 -22.83
N PRO A 340 -18.29 -4.00 -23.27
CA PRO A 340 -19.59 -4.43 -22.75
C PRO A 340 -19.55 -5.05 -21.34
N PHE A 341 -18.38 -5.40 -20.84
CA PHE A 341 -18.27 -6.11 -19.56
C PHE A 341 -17.80 -5.19 -18.43
N ILE A 342 -18.53 -5.23 -17.32
CA ILE A 342 -18.10 -4.62 -16.05
C ILE A 342 -17.11 -5.55 -15.37
N VAL A 343 -15.97 -5.02 -14.95
CA VAL A 343 -14.95 -5.79 -14.24
C VAL A 343 -15.20 -5.79 -12.74
N TYR A 344 -15.21 -6.98 -12.16
CA TYR A 344 -14.99 -7.24 -10.74
C TYR A 344 -13.59 -7.78 -10.55
N ASN A 345 -12.79 -7.12 -9.72
CA ASN A 345 -11.37 -7.42 -9.54
C ASN A 345 -11.13 -8.07 -8.16
N PRO A 346 -11.37 -9.40 -8.02
CA PRO A 346 -11.25 -10.11 -6.74
C PRO A 346 -9.81 -10.48 -6.40
N HIS A 347 -9.55 -10.72 -5.12
CA HIS A 347 -8.42 -11.52 -4.69
C HIS A 347 -8.60 -12.98 -5.12
N TYR A 348 -7.50 -13.69 -5.35
CA TYR A 348 -7.51 -15.07 -5.78
C TYR A 348 -6.40 -15.88 -5.12
N LEU A 349 -6.59 -17.18 -5.01
CA LEU A 349 -5.75 -18.07 -4.21
C LEU A 349 -4.31 -18.22 -4.70
N ARG A 350 -4.04 -17.89 -5.97
CA ARG A 350 -2.70 -18.01 -6.57
C ARG A 350 -1.67 -17.09 -5.92
N ARG A 351 -2.07 -15.90 -5.48
CA ARG A 351 -1.15 -14.85 -5.05
C ARG A 351 -1.79 -13.84 -4.10
N ALA A 352 -0.96 -13.15 -3.34
CA ALA A 352 -1.37 -11.98 -2.57
C ALA A 352 -0.91 -10.72 -3.32
N HIS A 353 -1.82 -10.05 -4.03
CA HIS A 353 -1.51 -9.01 -5.01
C HIS A 353 -0.60 -9.55 -6.13
N GLN A 354 0.71 -9.32 -6.02
CA GLN A 354 1.72 -9.82 -6.96
C GLN A 354 2.65 -10.84 -6.30
N ILE A 355 2.64 -10.92 -4.98
CA ILE A 355 3.53 -11.80 -4.20
C ILE A 355 3.11 -13.26 -4.44
N GLY A 356 4.09 -14.09 -4.75
CA GLY A 356 3.89 -15.51 -5.02
C GLY A 356 3.56 -15.84 -6.48
N ASP A 357 3.39 -14.84 -7.36
CA ASP A 357 3.07 -15.11 -8.76
C ASP A 357 4.23 -15.79 -9.53
N ASN A 358 5.46 -15.69 -9.03
CA ASN A 358 6.63 -16.39 -9.55
C ASN A 358 6.78 -17.83 -9.04
N MET A 359 5.95 -18.30 -8.10
CA MET A 359 6.08 -19.63 -7.50
C MET A 359 5.47 -20.71 -8.42
N PRO A 360 6.26 -21.67 -8.94
CA PRO A 360 5.79 -22.66 -9.91
C PRO A 360 4.62 -23.49 -9.39
N TRP A 361 4.67 -23.98 -8.15
CA TRP A 361 3.61 -24.78 -7.56
C TRP A 361 2.27 -24.04 -7.39
N LEU A 362 2.31 -22.71 -7.16
CA LEU A 362 1.10 -21.90 -7.14
C LEU A 362 0.52 -21.73 -8.56
N ARG A 363 1.41 -21.64 -9.57
CA ARG A 363 1.01 -21.57 -10.98
C ARG A 363 0.37 -22.86 -11.46
N GLU A 364 0.90 -24.00 -11.05
CA GLU A 364 0.34 -25.32 -11.39
C GLU A 364 -1.03 -25.52 -10.74
N THR A 365 -1.15 -25.17 -9.45
CA THR A 365 -2.39 -25.39 -8.69
C THR A 365 -3.49 -24.39 -9.08
N TRP A 366 -3.12 -23.14 -9.32
CA TRP A 366 -4.07 -22.05 -9.51
C TRP A 366 -3.75 -21.29 -10.81
N PRO A 367 -4.49 -21.53 -11.90
CA PRO A 367 -4.33 -20.79 -13.16
C PRO A 367 -4.62 -19.30 -12.92
N ASN A 368 -4.31 -18.46 -13.90
CA ASN A 368 -4.66 -17.03 -13.87
C ASN A 368 -5.99 -16.81 -14.63
N PRO A 369 -7.17 -16.97 -14.00
CA PRO A 369 -8.44 -17.03 -14.71
C PRO A 369 -8.97 -15.65 -15.07
N VAL A 370 -9.89 -15.65 -16.03
CA VAL A 370 -10.99 -14.69 -16.11
C VAL A 370 -12.30 -15.46 -15.90
N PHE A 371 -13.09 -15.05 -14.93
CA PHE A 371 -14.38 -15.66 -14.65
C PHE A 371 -15.45 -15.04 -15.55
N LEU A 372 -16.20 -15.89 -16.23
CA LEU A 372 -17.25 -15.51 -17.19
C LEU A 372 -18.57 -16.16 -16.82
N ASN A 373 -19.67 -15.42 -16.96
CA ASN A 373 -20.98 -16.01 -16.85
C ASN A 373 -21.22 -16.99 -18.00
N THR A 374 -21.98 -18.08 -17.77
CA THR A 374 -22.27 -19.11 -18.75
C THR A 374 -22.97 -18.58 -20.01
N SER A 375 -23.88 -17.60 -19.87
CA SER A 375 -24.56 -17.00 -21.02
C SER A 375 -23.63 -16.14 -21.87
N ASP A 376 -22.75 -15.38 -21.24
CA ASP A 376 -21.79 -14.51 -21.93
C ASP A 376 -20.74 -15.36 -22.66
N ALA A 377 -20.24 -16.42 -22.01
CA ALA A 377 -19.31 -17.35 -22.60
C ALA A 377 -19.92 -18.09 -23.80
N ALA A 378 -21.17 -18.57 -23.69
CA ALA A 378 -21.87 -19.21 -24.75
C ALA A 378 -22.09 -18.30 -25.97
N ALA A 379 -22.43 -17.02 -25.74
CA ALA A 379 -22.62 -16.03 -26.81
C ALA A 379 -21.33 -15.78 -27.62
N LYS A 380 -20.15 -16.02 -27.00
CA LYS A 380 -18.83 -15.86 -27.63
C LYS A 380 -18.17 -17.18 -28.03
N GLY A 381 -18.81 -18.32 -27.78
CA GLY A 381 -18.26 -19.65 -28.04
C GLY A 381 -17.10 -20.05 -27.17
N ILE A 382 -16.95 -19.42 -26.00
CA ILE A 382 -15.84 -19.62 -25.05
C ILE A 382 -16.20 -20.76 -24.09
N LYS A 383 -15.22 -21.61 -23.79
CA LYS A 383 -15.32 -22.72 -22.85
C LYS A 383 -14.28 -22.58 -21.73
N THR A 384 -14.55 -23.18 -20.59
CA THR A 384 -13.56 -23.29 -19.52
C THR A 384 -12.28 -23.94 -20.02
N GLY A 385 -11.13 -23.32 -19.74
CA GLY A 385 -9.81 -23.76 -20.19
C GLY A 385 -9.31 -23.05 -21.45
N ASP A 386 -10.19 -22.38 -22.21
CA ASP A 386 -9.73 -21.59 -23.36
C ASP A 386 -8.84 -20.43 -22.96
N THR A 387 -7.81 -20.17 -23.75
CA THR A 387 -7.03 -18.93 -23.62
C THR A 387 -7.77 -17.80 -24.34
N VAL A 388 -8.11 -16.76 -23.61
CA VAL A 388 -8.86 -15.62 -24.13
C VAL A 388 -8.06 -14.33 -24.01
N LYS A 389 -8.26 -13.42 -24.96
CA LYS A 389 -7.75 -12.06 -24.94
C LYS A 389 -8.75 -11.16 -24.22
N VAL A 390 -8.31 -10.53 -23.15
CA VAL A 390 -9.06 -9.52 -22.41
C VAL A 390 -8.42 -8.16 -22.71
N PHE A 391 -9.19 -7.16 -23.13
CA PHE A 391 -8.63 -5.90 -23.58
C PHE A 391 -9.55 -4.70 -23.36
N ASN A 392 -8.95 -3.52 -23.35
CA ASN A 392 -9.61 -2.22 -23.39
C ASN A 392 -8.69 -1.17 -24.08
N ALA A 393 -9.01 0.12 -23.94
CA ALA A 393 -8.20 1.20 -24.52
C ALA A 393 -6.77 1.26 -24.01
N HIS A 394 -6.48 0.72 -22.82
CA HIS A 394 -5.15 0.78 -22.21
C HIS A 394 -4.23 -0.37 -22.64
N GLY A 395 -4.80 -1.51 -23.04
CA GLY A 395 -4.00 -2.65 -23.48
C GLY A 395 -4.76 -3.97 -23.59
N ALA A 396 -4.00 -5.05 -23.69
CA ALA A 396 -4.54 -6.40 -23.81
C ALA A 396 -3.72 -7.39 -22.99
N VAL A 397 -4.43 -8.38 -22.43
CA VAL A 397 -3.82 -9.46 -21.64
C VAL A 397 -4.41 -10.82 -22.04
N LEU A 398 -3.64 -11.89 -21.84
CA LEU A 398 -4.12 -13.27 -21.97
C LEU A 398 -4.54 -13.83 -20.62
N ARG A 399 -5.70 -14.48 -20.58
CA ARG A 399 -6.21 -15.18 -19.39
C ARG A 399 -6.82 -16.52 -19.77
N THR A 400 -6.90 -17.44 -18.82
CA THR A 400 -7.62 -18.71 -18.99
C THR A 400 -9.08 -18.51 -18.61
N ALA A 401 -10.00 -18.84 -19.49
CA ALA A 401 -11.43 -18.73 -19.20
C ALA A 401 -11.86 -19.74 -18.12
N SER A 402 -12.64 -19.25 -17.16
CA SER A 402 -13.35 -20.06 -16.16
C SER A 402 -14.83 -19.72 -16.20
N VAL A 403 -15.62 -20.58 -16.83
CA VAL A 403 -17.04 -20.34 -17.07
C VAL A 403 -17.87 -20.85 -15.92
N SER A 404 -18.70 -19.98 -15.33
CA SER A 404 -19.51 -20.31 -14.16
C SER A 404 -20.62 -19.26 -13.93
N ASP A 405 -21.66 -19.64 -13.20
CA ASP A 405 -22.78 -18.76 -12.83
C ASP A 405 -22.54 -17.98 -11.52
N ILE A 406 -21.30 -17.93 -11.01
CA ILE A 406 -20.97 -17.16 -9.81
C ILE A 406 -21.05 -15.63 -10.01
N LEU A 407 -20.99 -15.18 -11.26
CA LEU A 407 -21.17 -13.78 -11.62
C LEU A 407 -22.43 -13.61 -12.47
N MET A 408 -23.05 -12.44 -12.36
CA MET A 408 -24.18 -12.10 -13.23
C MET A 408 -23.75 -11.86 -14.68
N PRO A 409 -24.63 -12.04 -15.66
CA PRO A 409 -24.36 -11.68 -17.05
C PRO A 409 -23.90 -10.23 -17.20
N GLY A 410 -22.96 -9.98 -18.10
CA GLY A 410 -22.34 -8.67 -18.31
C GLY A 410 -21.29 -8.28 -17.29
N CYS A 411 -20.99 -9.16 -16.30
CA CYS A 411 -19.92 -8.97 -15.34
C CYS A 411 -18.86 -10.04 -15.51
N VAL A 412 -17.59 -9.65 -15.42
CA VAL A 412 -16.45 -10.55 -15.44
C VAL A 412 -15.59 -10.40 -14.19
N GLY A 413 -15.11 -11.52 -13.68
CA GLY A 413 -14.14 -11.53 -12.58
C GLY A 413 -12.72 -11.60 -13.13
N LEU A 414 -11.93 -10.57 -12.89
CA LEU A 414 -10.54 -10.52 -13.29
C LEU A 414 -9.67 -10.45 -12.04
N PRO A 415 -9.17 -11.58 -11.50
CA PRO A 415 -8.32 -11.58 -10.33
C PRO A 415 -7.12 -10.65 -10.48
N HIS A 416 -6.90 -9.78 -9.50
CA HIS A 416 -5.87 -8.77 -9.60
C HIS A 416 -4.45 -9.31 -9.38
N GLY A 417 -3.49 -8.55 -9.87
CA GLY A 417 -2.08 -8.90 -9.86
C GLY A 417 -1.72 -9.79 -11.04
N ALA A 418 -0.52 -9.96 -11.25
CA ALA A 418 0.30 -10.87 -12.03
C ALA A 418 1.60 -10.16 -12.36
N TRP A 419 2.66 -10.91 -12.61
CA TRP A 419 3.87 -10.33 -13.17
C TRP A 419 3.70 -10.11 -14.67
N LEU A 420 4.40 -9.11 -15.20
CA LEU A 420 4.34 -8.78 -16.62
C LEU A 420 5.17 -9.77 -17.45
N ASP A 421 4.61 -10.20 -18.58
CA ASP A 421 5.30 -10.88 -19.70
C ASP A 421 4.77 -10.27 -21.00
N TYR A 422 5.23 -9.05 -21.29
CA TYR A 422 4.71 -8.26 -22.39
C TYR A 422 5.37 -8.60 -23.71
N ASP A 423 4.56 -9.02 -24.65
CA ASP A 423 4.91 -9.24 -26.05
C ASP A 423 4.70 -7.94 -26.82
N GLU A 424 5.80 -7.25 -27.11
CA GLU A 424 5.76 -5.93 -27.75
C GLU A 424 5.31 -6.00 -29.23
N ASP A 425 5.63 -7.08 -29.93
CA ASP A 425 5.27 -7.26 -31.32
C ASP A 425 3.75 -7.43 -31.48
N ASN A 426 3.14 -8.21 -30.59
CA ASN A 426 1.71 -8.48 -30.58
C ASN A 426 0.93 -7.51 -29.69
N LYS A 427 1.59 -6.65 -28.92
CA LYS A 427 1.02 -5.69 -27.96
C LYS A 427 0.08 -6.37 -26.97
N ILE A 428 0.53 -7.48 -26.39
CA ILE A 428 -0.27 -8.28 -25.46
C ILE A 428 0.58 -8.77 -24.28
N ASP A 429 0.06 -8.67 -23.07
CA ASP A 429 0.70 -9.29 -21.93
C ASP A 429 0.25 -10.73 -21.75
N ARG A 430 1.20 -11.67 -21.83
CA ARG A 430 0.97 -13.11 -21.76
C ARG A 430 0.78 -13.61 -20.32
N ALA A 431 1.30 -12.89 -19.34
CA ALA A 431 1.13 -13.24 -17.93
C ALA A 431 -0.23 -12.83 -17.37
N GLY A 432 -0.92 -11.92 -18.03
CA GLY A 432 -2.26 -11.49 -17.66
C GLY A 432 -2.28 -10.49 -16.51
N ALA A 433 -1.34 -9.54 -16.46
CA ALA A 433 -1.32 -8.46 -15.48
C ALA A 433 -2.50 -7.50 -15.68
N ASP A 434 -3.40 -7.45 -14.72
CA ASP A 434 -4.60 -6.60 -14.80
C ASP A 434 -4.27 -5.10 -14.87
N ASN A 435 -3.13 -4.67 -14.32
CA ASN A 435 -2.69 -3.27 -14.40
C ASN A 435 -2.36 -2.81 -15.83
N VAL A 436 -2.14 -3.71 -16.78
CA VAL A 436 -2.05 -3.38 -18.21
C VAL A 436 -3.37 -2.77 -18.72
N LEU A 437 -4.48 -3.15 -18.09
CA LEU A 437 -5.82 -2.66 -18.42
C LEU A 437 -6.26 -1.46 -17.57
N CYS A 438 -5.40 -0.99 -16.65
CA CYS A 438 -5.74 0.08 -15.73
C CYS A 438 -5.31 1.44 -16.24
N GLY A 439 -6.27 2.35 -16.42
CA GLY A 439 -6.05 3.78 -16.51
C GLY A 439 -5.88 4.44 -15.14
N GLY A 440 -5.37 5.66 -15.12
CA GLY A 440 -5.20 6.44 -13.90
C GLY A 440 -5.79 7.84 -14.04
N VAL A 441 -6.55 8.24 -13.04
CA VAL A 441 -7.09 9.61 -12.94
C VAL A 441 -6.72 10.18 -11.59
N THR A 442 -6.20 11.40 -11.57
CA THR A 442 -5.94 12.10 -10.31
C THR A 442 -7.13 12.93 -9.88
N SER A 443 -7.43 12.89 -8.59
CA SER A 443 -8.45 13.76 -7.97
C SER A 443 -7.85 14.94 -7.21
N GLY A 444 -6.53 15.06 -7.21
CA GLY A 444 -5.80 16.08 -6.45
C GLY A 444 -5.62 15.78 -4.97
N MET A 445 -6.21 14.72 -4.44
CA MET A 445 -6.07 14.35 -3.01
C MET A 445 -4.88 13.43 -2.72
N GLY A 446 -3.88 13.41 -3.58
CA GLY A 446 -2.65 12.61 -3.38
C GLY A 446 -2.85 11.10 -3.42
N THR A 447 -4.05 10.64 -3.70
CA THR A 447 -4.35 9.22 -3.87
C THR A 447 -4.66 8.95 -5.32
N SER A 448 -4.05 7.90 -5.84
CA SER A 448 -4.31 7.43 -7.18
C SER A 448 -5.75 6.96 -7.32
N GLY A 449 -6.44 7.46 -8.32
CA GLY A 449 -7.63 6.83 -8.85
C GLY A 449 -7.20 5.82 -9.90
N TYR A 450 -7.40 4.55 -9.63
CA TYR A 450 -7.24 3.49 -10.64
C TYR A 450 -8.58 3.25 -11.31
N ASN A 451 -8.56 3.14 -12.61
CA ASN A 451 -9.75 2.87 -13.40
C ASN A 451 -9.57 1.57 -14.19
N LEU A 452 -10.18 0.50 -13.71
CA LEU A 452 -10.35 -0.77 -14.41
C LEU A 452 -11.83 -1.11 -14.31
N SER A 453 -12.65 -0.50 -15.14
CA SER A 453 -14.10 -0.62 -15.01
C SER A 453 -14.72 -1.45 -16.13
N LEU A 454 -14.26 -1.31 -17.36
CA LEU A 454 -14.82 -1.93 -18.51
C LEU A 454 -13.76 -2.64 -19.35
N ILE A 455 -14.14 -3.78 -19.93
CA ILE A 455 -13.31 -4.57 -20.83
C ILE A 455 -14.13 -5.20 -21.95
N HIS A 456 -13.42 -5.69 -22.95
CA HIS A 456 -13.90 -6.64 -23.95
C HIS A 456 -13.13 -7.96 -23.86
N ILE A 457 -13.75 -9.06 -24.28
CA ILE A 457 -13.15 -10.40 -24.34
C ILE A 457 -13.38 -10.98 -25.73
#